data_b448f85a17c9d031db3d51934e6a2a41
#
_entry.id   b448f85a17c9d031db3d51934e6a2a41
#
_cell.length_a   1.000
_cell.length_b   1.000
_cell.length_c   1.000
_cell.angle_alpha   90.00
_cell.angle_beta   90.00
_cell.angle_gamma   90.00
#
_symmetry.space_group_name_H-M   'P 1'
#
loop_
_entity.id
_entity.type
_entity.pdbx_description
1 polymer ?
#
loop_
_entity_poly.entity_id
_entity_poly.type
_entity_poly.pdbx_seq_one_letter_code
_entity_poly.pdbx_strand_id
1 'polypeptide(L)'
;VSRICIIPRADNTGGVSSFQAKMAAGLAVRGIQVCHDLDETPYDAVLLTSTTRQLLGLLRQRRRGLRIVQRLDGINWLHRHLPTGPRHFLRAEYGNRLLALLRSRVVTHIVYQSEFVRGWWGAQFGPERVPSVVIHNGVDLSAYSPDGPHVRSITVSRLLVVEGNLQGGYETGVATAIGLAELLAGQFPLELMIVGRVSSRLQTESQKLSRVPMVWGGLVLPDQIPPLDRSAHVLYSADLNAACPNSAIEAMACGLPVVGFATGALPELVTCDAGRLVPYGGDPWKLEKPDLPALAGATAGILQDNARFRESARHRAEEAFSLDLMVGRYLDVLLG
;
A
#
# COMPACT_ATOMS: atom_id res chain seq x y z
N VAL A 1 3.32 -15.35 28.89
CA VAL A 1 2.90 -15.16 27.48
C VAL A 1 3.05 -13.67 27.18
N SER A 2 3.86 -13.33 26.18
CA SER A 2 4.05 -11.93 25.78
C SER A 2 2.76 -11.36 25.19
N ARG A 3 2.54 -10.06 25.43
CA ARG A 3 1.34 -9.36 24.98
C ARG A 3 1.70 -7.99 24.40
N ILE A 4 1.14 -7.63 23.26
CA ILE A 4 1.37 -6.35 22.58
C ILE A 4 0.06 -5.58 22.50
N CYS A 5 0.10 -4.31 22.92
CA CYS A 5 -1.04 -3.40 22.78
C CYS A 5 -0.96 -2.66 21.45
N ILE A 6 -1.89 -2.93 20.52
CA ILE A 6 -1.97 -2.29 19.19
C ILE A 6 -3.10 -1.27 19.19
N ILE A 7 -2.76 0.01 19.09
CA ILE A 7 -3.72 1.12 19.14
C ILE A 7 -3.52 2.16 18.02
N PRO A 8 -4.59 2.89 17.69
CA PRO A 8 -5.98 2.58 17.99
C PRO A 8 -6.42 1.31 17.28
N ARG A 9 -7.48 0.65 17.79
CA ARG A 9 -8.10 -0.44 17.04
C ARG A 9 -8.62 0.09 15.71
N ALA A 10 -8.26 -0.54 14.61
CA ALA A 10 -8.68 -0.10 13.29
C ALA A 10 -10.09 -0.59 12.98
N ASP A 11 -10.89 0.31 12.44
CA ASP A 11 -12.28 0.04 12.03
C ASP A 11 -12.33 -0.34 10.53
N ASN A 12 -12.29 -1.61 10.27
CA ASN A 12 -12.85 -2.34 9.11
C ASN A 12 -12.36 -2.11 7.67
N THR A 13 -11.67 -1.05 7.27
CA THR A 13 -11.22 -0.91 5.86
C THR A 13 -9.93 -0.08 5.72
N GLY A 14 -9.10 -0.45 4.72
CA GLY A 14 -7.90 0.30 4.35
C GLY A 14 -6.58 -0.28 4.87
N GLY A 15 -5.48 0.38 4.53
CA GLY A 15 -4.13 -0.12 4.78
C GLY A 15 -3.80 -0.38 6.25
N VAL A 16 -4.30 0.46 7.18
CA VAL A 16 -4.07 0.28 8.62
C VAL A 16 -4.80 -0.97 9.14
N SER A 17 -6.05 -1.20 8.72
CA SER A 17 -6.81 -2.39 9.12
C SER A 17 -6.19 -3.67 8.59
N SER A 18 -5.78 -3.67 7.32
CA SER A 18 -5.05 -4.80 6.71
C SER A 18 -3.75 -5.09 7.46
N PHE A 19 -2.96 -4.06 7.78
CA PHE A 19 -1.75 -4.23 8.56
C PHE A 19 -2.02 -4.83 9.95
N GLN A 20 -3.01 -4.30 10.69
CA GLN A 20 -3.34 -4.82 12.03
C GLN A 20 -3.80 -6.27 11.99
N ALA A 21 -4.61 -6.65 11.01
CA ALA A 21 -5.07 -8.03 10.83
C ALA A 21 -3.89 -8.97 10.53
N LYS A 22 -3.01 -8.61 9.59
CA LYS A 22 -1.79 -9.34 9.25
C LYS A 22 -0.85 -9.47 10.46
N MET A 23 -0.63 -8.37 11.19
CA MET A 23 0.21 -8.34 12.39
C MET A 23 -0.37 -9.22 13.50
N ALA A 24 -1.66 -9.13 13.79
CA ALA A 24 -2.32 -9.95 14.80
C ALA A 24 -2.25 -11.45 14.46
N ALA A 25 -2.47 -11.82 13.19
CA ALA A 25 -2.32 -13.20 12.73
C ALA A 25 -0.89 -13.72 12.93
N GLY A 26 0.11 -12.95 12.52
CA GLY A 26 1.52 -13.33 12.66
C GLY A 26 1.99 -13.40 14.12
N LEU A 27 1.44 -12.55 15.01
CA LEU A 27 1.70 -12.61 16.45
C LEU A 27 1.04 -13.85 17.09
N ALA A 28 -0.19 -14.18 16.69
CA ALA A 28 -0.91 -15.34 17.20
C ALA A 28 -0.19 -16.65 16.89
N VAL A 29 0.39 -16.81 15.68
CA VAL A 29 1.23 -17.97 15.31
C VAL A 29 2.44 -18.12 16.24
N ARG A 30 2.93 -17.02 16.80
CA ARG A 30 4.07 -17.00 17.74
C ARG A 30 3.65 -17.07 19.21
N GLY A 31 2.37 -17.30 19.50
CA GLY A 31 1.83 -17.37 20.86
C GLY A 31 1.81 -16.01 21.58
N ILE A 32 1.89 -14.89 20.85
CA ILE A 32 1.87 -13.53 21.41
C ILE A 32 0.44 -13.00 21.36
N GLN A 33 -0.08 -12.55 22.50
CA GLN A 33 -1.43 -11.99 22.60
C GLN A 33 -1.46 -10.53 22.15
N VAL A 34 -2.62 -10.09 21.64
CA VAL A 34 -2.87 -8.71 21.25
C VAL A 34 -4.00 -8.13 22.10
N CYS A 35 -3.83 -6.89 22.55
CA CYS A 35 -4.90 -6.07 23.12
C CYS A 35 -4.99 -4.73 22.39
N HIS A 36 -6.09 -4.02 22.63
CA HIS A 36 -6.38 -2.77 21.92
C HIS A 36 -6.71 -1.59 22.85
N ASP A 37 -6.53 -1.79 24.16
CA ASP A 37 -6.73 -0.75 25.16
C ASP A 37 -5.51 -0.63 26.08
N LEU A 38 -5.08 0.60 26.37
CA LEU A 38 -3.97 0.86 27.28
C LEU A 38 -4.25 0.49 28.73
N ASP A 39 -5.51 0.31 29.09
CA ASP A 39 -5.93 -0.10 30.44
C ASP A 39 -5.94 -1.62 30.62
N GLU A 40 -5.83 -2.40 29.52
CA GLU A 40 -5.75 -3.87 29.54
C GLU A 40 -4.35 -4.40 29.93
N THR A 41 -3.76 -3.84 30.96
CA THR A 41 -2.43 -4.28 31.47
C THR A 41 -2.50 -5.69 32.10
N PRO A 42 -1.40 -6.49 32.10
CA PRO A 42 -0.07 -6.17 31.59
C PRO A 42 0.08 -6.39 30.08
N TYR A 43 0.99 -5.65 29.45
CA TYR A 43 1.53 -5.88 28.11
C TYR A 43 2.99 -5.38 28.04
N ASP A 44 3.76 -5.91 27.10
CA ASP A 44 5.21 -5.70 27.04
C ASP A 44 5.60 -4.49 26.19
N ALA A 45 4.79 -4.14 25.19
CA ALA A 45 5.02 -2.99 24.31
C ALA A 45 3.71 -2.44 23.74
N VAL A 46 3.78 -1.23 23.21
CA VAL A 46 2.68 -0.54 22.52
C VAL A 46 3.07 -0.29 21.07
N LEU A 47 2.20 -0.69 20.13
CA LEU A 47 2.31 -0.38 18.71
C LEU A 47 1.24 0.62 18.30
N LEU A 48 1.68 1.83 17.93
CA LEU A 48 0.81 2.87 17.38
C LEU A 48 0.74 2.74 15.86
N THR A 49 -0.45 2.54 15.33
CA THR A 49 -0.67 2.35 13.89
C THR A 49 -1.38 3.53 13.22
N SER A 50 -1.88 4.48 14.01
CA SER A 50 -2.56 5.69 13.53
C SER A 50 -2.58 6.77 14.62
N THR A 51 -3.33 7.85 14.40
CA THR A 51 -3.55 8.91 15.40
C THR A 51 -4.35 8.38 16.60
N THR A 52 -3.97 8.82 17.81
CA THR A 52 -4.74 8.54 19.03
C THR A 52 -4.84 9.79 19.89
N ARG A 53 -5.92 9.89 20.66
CA ARG A 53 -6.12 10.95 21.67
C ARG A 53 -5.64 10.54 23.06
N GLN A 54 -5.21 9.30 23.26
CA GLN A 54 -4.80 8.74 24.55
C GLN A 54 -3.36 9.16 24.95
N LEU A 55 -3.02 10.44 24.75
CA LEU A 55 -1.66 10.96 24.98
C LEU A 55 -1.18 10.77 26.41
N LEU A 56 -2.05 11.03 27.40
CA LEU A 56 -1.69 10.90 28.83
C LEU A 56 -1.45 9.42 29.18
N GLY A 57 -2.24 8.51 28.64
CA GLY A 57 -2.05 7.07 28.79
C GLY A 57 -0.68 6.62 28.25
N LEU A 58 -0.35 7.04 27.02
CA LEU A 58 0.95 6.75 26.41
C LEU A 58 2.12 7.32 27.21
N LEU A 59 2.03 8.56 27.66
CA LEU A 59 3.09 9.18 28.50
C LEU A 59 3.27 8.44 29.83
N ARG A 60 2.17 7.94 30.42
CA ARG A 60 2.23 7.09 31.63
C ARG A 60 2.97 5.78 31.35
N GLN A 61 2.67 5.11 30.25
CA GLN A 61 3.35 3.86 29.87
C GLN A 61 4.83 4.10 29.55
N ARG A 62 5.15 5.18 28.84
CA ARG A 62 6.54 5.58 28.60
C ARG A 62 7.33 5.80 29.90
N ARG A 63 6.73 6.46 30.91
CA ARG A 63 7.35 6.67 32.24
C ARG A 63 7.57 5.36 33.01
N ARG A 64 6.79 4.31 32.68
CA ARG A 64 6.97 2.96 33.22
C ARG A 64 8.05 2.17 32.47
N GLY A 65 8.71 2.76 31.47
CA GLY A 65 9.77 2.13 30.70
C GLY A 65 9.28 1.27 29.52
N LEU A 66 7.97 1.24 29.21
CA LEU A 66 7.48 0.46 28.09
C LEU A 66 7.91 1.08 26.76
N ARG A 67 8.24 0.21 25.81
CA ARG A 67 8.47 0.64 24.43
C ARG A 67 7.15 1.04 23.77
N ILE A 68 7.19 2.20 23.12
CA ILE A 68 6.09 2.74 22.34
C ILE A 68 6.61 2.91 20.92
N VAL A 69 6.22 2.02 20.04
CA VAL A 69 6.65 1.99 18.64
C VAL A 69 5.56 2.63 17.78
N GLN A 70 5.91 3.64 16.99
CA GLN A 70 4.99 4.26 16.04
C GLN A 70 5.28 3.77 14.64
N ARG A 71 4.29 3.15 14.02
CA ARG A 71 4.30 2.87 12.58
C ARG A 71 3.79 4.10 11.83
N LEU A 72 4.59 4.60 10.90
CA LEU A 72 4.26 5.77 10.10
C LEU A 72 4.01 5.39 8.64
N ASP A 73 2.82 5.78 8.19
CA ASP A 73 2.37 5.77 6.80
C ASP A 73 2.77 7.08 6.11
N GLY A 74 2.31 7.28 4.88
CA GLY A 74 2.39 8.56 4.19
C GLY A 74 1.66 9.68 4.94
N ILE A 75 2.03 10.90 4.61
CA ILE A 75 1.37 12.11 5.12
C ILE A 75 0.14 12.41 4.26
N ASN A 76 -0.98 12.81 4.84
CA ASN A 76 -2.10 13.30 4.05
C ASN A 76 -1.69 14.55 3.28
N TRP A 77 -1.78 14.52 1.96
CA TRP A 77 -1.27 15.61 1.09
C TRP A 77 -2.25 16.07 0.01
N LEU A 78 -3.11 15.18 -0.50
CA LEU A 78 -4.04 15.47 -1.61
C LEU A 78 -4.93 16.67 -1.34
N HIS A 79 -5.37 16.87 -0.09
CA HIS A 79 -6.20 17.99 0.32
C HIS A 79 -5.53 19.37 0.13
N ARG A 80 -4.21 19.40 -0.04
CA ARG A 80 -3.44 20.64 -0.33
C ARG A 80 -3.47 21.02 -1.80
N HIS A 81 -3.79 20.06 -2.68
CA HIS A 81 -3.79 20.19 -4.14
C HIS A 81 -5.19 20.09 -4.75
N LEU A 82 -6.12 19.48 -4.04
CA LEU A 82 -7.50 19.25 -4.50
C LEU A 82 -8.51 19.95 -3.59
N PRO A 83 -9.62 20.47 -4.12
CA PRO A 83 -10.66 21.16 -3.35
C PRO A 83 -11.49 20.14 -2.55
N THR A 84 -10.98 19.72 -1.39
CA THR A 84 -11.66 18.73 -0.52
C THR A 84 -12.61 19.35 0.52
N GLY A 85 -12.71 20.68 0.55
CA GLY A 85 -13.50 21.42 1.52
C GLY A 85 -12.79 21.68 2.86
N PRO A 86 -13.17 22.77 3.58
CA PRO A 86 -12.42 23.26 4.74
C PRO A 86 -12.40 22.29 5.93
N ARG A 87 -13.48 21.56 6.16
CA ARG A 87 -13.55 20.57 7.25
C ARG A 87 -12.60 19.41 7.02
N HIS A 88 -12.52 18.91 5.78
CA HIS A 88 -11.59 17.83 5.43
C HIS A 88 -10.14 18.31 5.53
N PHE A 89 -9.84 19.51 5.02
CA PHE A 89 -8.52 20.12 5.10
C PHE A 89 -8.04 20.23 6.56
N LEU A 90 -8.85 20.84 7.45
CA LEU A 90 -8.49 20.99 8.86
C LEU A 90 -8.30 19.63 9.56
N ARG A 91 -9.16 18.66 9.26
CA ARG A 91 -9.05 17.30 9.83
C ARG A 91 -7.76 16.60 9.39
N ALA A 92 -7.39 16.70 8.10
CA ALA A 92 -6.18 16.10 7.56
C ALA A 92 -4.92 16.74 8.16
N GLU A 93 -4.87 18.09 8.22
CA GLU A 93 -3.74 18.81 8.83
C GLU A 93 -3.63 18.55 10.34
N TYR A 94 -4.75 18.48 11.07
CA TYR A 94 -4.76 18.08 12.47
C TYR A 94 -4.19 16.67 12.66
N GLY A 95 -4.60 15.71 11.82
CA GLY A 95 -4.08 14.34 11.83
C GLY A 95 -2.56 14.30 11.61
N ASN A 96 -2.08 14.99 10.58
CA ASN A 96 -0.64 15.09 10.28
C ASN A 96 0.16 15.67 11.46
N ARG A 97 -0.33 16.77 12.06
CA ARG A 97 0.34 17.41 13.21
C ARG A 97 0.31 16.54 14.48
N LEU A 98 -0.79 15.81 14.70
CA LEU A 98 -0.88 14.90 15.85
C LEU A 98 0.09 13.72 15.70
N LEU A 99 0.21 13.12 14.51
CA LEU A 99 1.22 12.11 14.24
C LEU A 99 2.65 12.64 14.43
N ALA A 100 2.93 13.87 13.98
CA ALA A 100 4.22 14.52 14.18
C ALA A 100 4.52 14.80 15.66
N LEU A 101 3.51 15.18 16.46
CA LEU A 101 3.64 15.34 17.90
C LEU A 101 3.97 14.00 18.57
N LEU A 102 3.24 12.93 18.24
CA LEU A 102 3.52 11.59 18.74
C LEU A 102 4.96 11.18 18.41
N ARG A 103 5.36 11.32 17.14
CA ARG A 103 6.70 11.04 16.62
C ARG A 103 7.81 11.76 17.39
N SER A 104 7.60 13.03 17.75
CA SER A 104 8.64 13.88 18.33
C SER A 104 8.71 13.84 19.86
N ARG A 105 7.61 13.49 20.55
CA ARG A 105 7.48 13.70 22.02
C ARG A 105 7.06 12.47 22.80
N VAL A 106 6.37 11.51 22.17
CA VAL A 106 5.70 10.42 22.89
C VAL A 106 6.39 9.08 22.69
N VAL A 107 6.72 8.75 21.45
CA VAL A 107 7.21 7.42 21.11
C VAL A 107 8.68 7.20 21.50
N THR A 108 9.07 5.95 21.61
CA THR A 108 10.45 5.53 21.88
C THR A 108 11.17 5.02 20.63
N HIS A 109 10.42 4.50 19.67
CA HIS A 109 10.93 3.99 18.39
C HIS A 109 9.95 4.32 17.26
N ILE A 110 10.46 4.37 16.04
CA ILE A 110 9.66 4.63 14.83
C ILE A 110 9.92 3.52 13.82
N VAL A 111 8.85 3.02 13.21
CA VAL A 111 8.90 2.17 12.03
C VAL A 111 8.28 2.93 10.86
N TYR A 112 9.09 3.21 9.84
CA TYR A 112 8.61 3.73 8.57
C TYR A 112 8.32 2.58 7.61
N GLN A 113 7.30 2.72 6.78
CA GLN A 113 6.95 1.68 5.81
C GLN A 113 7.88 1.62 4.60
N SER A 114 8.65 2.68 4.36
CA SER A 114 9.62 2.78 3.26
C SER A 114 10.63 3.88 3.54
N GLU A 115 11.75 3.90 2.83
CA GLU A 115 12.71 5.00 2.88
C GLU A 115 12.09 6.29 2.31
N PHE A 116 11.21 6.16 1.31
CA PHE A 116 10.41 7.28 0.82
C PHE A 116 9.63 7.94 1.94
N VAL A 117 8.92 7.16 2.76
CA VAL A 117 8.14 7.69 3.90
C VAL A 117 9.06 8.33 4.93
N ARG A 118 10.20 7.71 5.24
CA ARG A 118 11.21 8.29 6.15
C ARG A 118 11.66 9.67 5.66
N GLY A 119 12.06 9.75 4.39
CA GLY A 119 12.47 11.00 3.76
C GLY A 119 11.37 12.06 3.76
N TRP A 120 10.14 11.65 3.45
CA TRP A 120 8.98 12.54 3.44
C TRP A 120 8.67 13.14 4.82
N TRP A 121 8.64 12.31 5.87
CA TRP A 121 8.47 12.78 7.25
C TRP A 121 9.63 13.69 7.68
N GLY A 122 10.86 13.35 7.31
CA GLY A 122 12.04 14.16 7.57
C GLY A 122 11.95 15.56 6.94
N ALA A 123 11.54 15.63 5.67
CA ALA A 123 11.37 16.88 4.93
C ALA A 123 10.25 17.77 5.50
N GLN A 124 9.12 17.17 5.96
CA GLN A 124 7.96 17.92 6.43
C GLN A 124 8.04 18.32 7.91
N PHE A 125 8.64 17.49 8.77
CA PHE A 125 8.60 17.64 10.24
C PHE A 125 9.97 17.54 10.90
N GLY A 126 11.04 17.58 10.11
CA GLY A 126 12.41 17.48 10.58
C GLY A 126 12.86 16.05 10.94
N PRO A 127 14.13 15.89 11.34
CA PRO A 127 14.70 14.58 11.64
C PRO A 127 14.02 13.92 12.86
N GLU A 128 14.09 12.59 12.88
CA GLU A 128 13.67 11.81 14.06
C GLU A 128 14.60 12.02 15.26
N ARG A 129 14.02 11.93 16.47
CA ARG A 129 14.72 12.09 17.75
C ARG A 129 14.88 10.79 18.53
N VAL A 130 14.41 9.71 17.97
CA VAL A 130 14.44 8.36 18.55
C VAL A 130 14.89 7.37 17.48
N PRO A 131 15.38 6.17 17.86
CA PRO A 131 15.73 5.14 16.91
C PRO A 131 14.61 4.85 15.91
N SER A 132 14.97 4.67 14.66
CA SER A 132 14.03 4.39 13.60
C SER A 132 14.53 3.31 12.65
N VAL A 133 13.60 2.58 12.04
CA VAL A 133 13.88 1.53 11.07
C VAL A 133 12.82 1.56 9.96
N VAL A 134 13.18 1.06 8.79
CA VAL A 134 12.23 0.83 7.69
C VAL A 134 11.85 -0.64 7.68
N ILE A 135 10.54 -0.91 7.72
CA ILE A 135 9.96 -2.25 7.60
C ILE A 135 8.80 -2.16 6.60
N HIS A 136 9.00 -2.74 5.41
CA HIS A 136 7.95 -2.81 4.40
C HIS A 136 6.78 -3.67 4.87
N ASN A 137 5.61 -3.48 4.27
CA ASN A 137 4.47 -4.33 4.51
C ASN A 137 4.76 -5.77 4.06
N GLY A 138 4.19 -6.73 4.76
CA GLY A 138 4.29 -8.15 4.44
C GLY A 138 3.00 -8.73 3.88
N VAL A 139 3.14 -9.87 3.23
CA VAL A 139 2.05 -10.66 2.68
C VAL A 139 2.20 -12.13 3.06
N ASP A 140 1.11 -12.82 3.30
CA ASP A 140 1.11 -14.28 3.49
C ASP A 140 1.38 -14.95 2.13
N LEU A 141 2.60 -15.46 1.96
CA LEU A 141 3.05 -16.08 0.72
C LEU A 141 2.38 -17.42 0.41
N SER A 142 1.67 -18.02 1.37
CA SER A 142 0.86 -19.23 1.15
C SER A 142 -0.52 -18.90 0.59
N ALA A 143 -1.14 -17.84 1.07
CA ALA A 143 -2.41 -17.34 0.57
C ALA A 143 -2.25 -16.61 -0.76
N TYR A 144 -1.22 -15.77 -0.87
CA TYR A 144 -0.83 -15.05 -2.08
C TYR A 144 0.29 -15.81 -2.78
N SER A 145 -0.07 -16.66 -3.71
CA SER A 145 0.80 -17.57 -4.45
C SER A 145 0.44 -17.58 -5.92
N PRO A 146 1.40 -17.84 -6.84
CA PRO A 146 1.10 -18.10 -8.26
C PRO A 146 0.18 -19.30 -8.45
N ASP A 147 0.22 -20.24 -7.52
CA ASP A 147 -0.59 -21.47 -7.54
C ASP A 147 -1.96 -21.23 -6.94
N GLY A 148 -2.97 -21.86 -7.53
CA GLY A 148 -4.35 -21.82 -7.06
C GLY A 148 -5.37 -21.53 -8.17
N PRO A 149 -6.66 -21.51 -7.79
CA PRO A 149 -7.73 -21.36 -8.78
C PRO A 149 -7.69 -19.98 -9.45
N HIS A 150 -7.69 -19.97 -10.78
CA HIS A 150 -7.83 -18.75 -11.59
C HIS A 150 -8.15 -19.12 -13.03
N VAL A 151 -8.65 -18.15 -13.79
CA VAL A 151 -8.77 -18.24 -15.25
C VAL A 151 -8.01 -17.05 -15.85
N ARG A 152 -6.86 -17.33 -16.47
CA ARG A 152 -6.08 -16.34 -17.22
C ARG A 152 -6.24 -16.60 -18.70
N SER A 153 -6.70 -15.60 -19.44
CA SER A 153 -6.84 -15.70 -20.89
C SER A 153 -5.47 -15.84 -21.55
N ILE A 154 -5.39 -16.67 -22.59
CA ILE A 154 -4.20 -16.78 -23.45
C ILE A 154 -4.32 -15.93 -24.71
N THR A 155 -5.49 -15.35 -24.97
CA THR A 155 -5.78 -14.57 -26.18
C THR A 155 -5.96 -13.08 -25.89
N VAL A 156 -6.35 -12.73 -24.68
CA VAL A 156 -6.58 -11.34 -24.26
C VAL A 156 -5.74 -11.04 -23.03
N SER A 157 -4.91 -10.02 -23.11
CA SER A 157 -4.13 -9.54 -21.96
C SER A 157 -5.01 -8.75 -21.00
N ARG A 158 -4.92 -9.02 -19.71
CA ARG A 158 -5.64 -8.27 -18.66
C ARG A 158 -4.67 -7.33 -17.97
N LEU A 159 -4.93 -6.02 -18.09
CA LEU A 159 -4.38 -4.98 -17.23
C LEU A 159 -5.26 -4.87 -15.98
N LEU A 160 -4.68 -5.00 -14.81
CA LEU A 160 -5.38 -4.98 -13.52
C LEU A 160 -5.02 -3.73 -12.72
N VAL A 161 -6.03 -3.14 -12.07
CA VAL A 161 -5.88 -2.13 -11.02
C VAL A 161 -6.57 -2.65 -9.77
N VAL A 162 -5.88 -2.66 -8.63
CA VAL A 162 -6.44 -3.05 -7.33
C VAL A 162 -6.15 -1.97 -6.31
N GLU A 163 -7.20 -1.24 -5.92
CA GLU A 163 -7.10 -0.20 -4.89
C GLU A 163 -8.36 -0.17 -4.03
N GLY A 164 -8.21 0.05 -2.73
CA GLY A 164 -9.37 0.10 -1.83
C GLY A 164 -10.32 1.26 -2.14
N ASN A 165 -9.79 2.40 -2.58
CA ASN A 165 -10.58 3.59 -2.91
C ASN A 165 -9.95 4.35 -4.08
N LEU A 166 -10.73 4.54 -5.12
CA LEU A 166 -10.38 5.30 -6.33
C LEU A 166 -11.26 6.55 -6.49
N GLN A 167 -11.67 7.15 -5.36
CA GLN A 167 -12.48 8.37 -5.27
C GLN A 167 -11.79 9.39 -4.36
N GLY A 168 -12.28 10.64 -4.39
CA GLY A 168 -11.81 11.68 -3.46
C GLY A 168 -10.39 12.15 -3.73
N GLY A 169 -10.00 12.21 -5.01
CA GLY A 169 -8.68 12.64 -5.47
C GLY A 169 -7.83 11.53 -6.08
N TYR A 170 -8.28 10.28 -6.01
CA TYR A 170 -7.61 9.12 -6.60
C TYR A 170 -8.16 8.74 -7.99
N GLU A 171 -9.09 9.53 -8.54
CA GLU A 171 -9.69 9.31 -9.88
C GLU A 171 -8.66 9.42 -11.01
N THR A 172 -7.57 10.16 -10.80
CA THR A 172 -6.45 10.27 -11.74
C THR A 172 -5.82 8.91 -12.04
N GLY A 173 -5.78 8.00 -11.06
CA GLY A 173 -5.31 6.64 -11.25
C GLY A 173 -6.16 5.85 -12.24
N VAL A 174 -7.49 6.00 -12.18
CA VAL A 174 -8.43 5.40 -13.12
C VAL A 174 -8.24 5.97 -14.53
N ALA A 175 -8.15 7.30 -14.65
CA ALA A 175 -7.94 7.98 -15.93
C ALA A 175 -6.62 7.55 -16.60
N THR A 176 -5.56 7.42 -15.80
CA THR A 176 -4.26 6.93 -16.27
C THR A 176 -4.33 5.48 -16.73
N ALA A 177 -5.02 4.60 -15.99
CA ALA A 177 -5.22 3.19 -16.37
C ALA A 177 -5.95 3.05 -17.70
N ILE A 178 -6.99 3.87 -17.92
CA ILE A 178 -7.75 3.91 -19.16
C ILE A 178 -6.86 4.40 -20.31
N GLY A 179 -6.14 5.50 -20.12
CA GLY A 179 -5.22 6.02 -21.14
C GLY A 179 -4.12 5.04 -21.50
N LEU A 180 -3.58 4.31 -20.51
CA LEU A 180 -2.62 3.23 -20.72
C LEU A 180 -3.23 2.11 -21.54
N ALA A 181 -4.43 1.65 -21.20
CA ALA A 181 -5.11 0.58 -21.91
C ALA A 181 -5.41 0.96 -23.37
N GLU A 182 -5.84 2.19 -23.64
CA GLU A 182 -6.07 2.71 -24.99
C GLU A 182 -4.81 2.71 -25.86
N LEU A 183 -3.65 3.08 -25.29
CA LEU A 183 -2.37 3.07 -26.00
C LEU A 183 -1.91 1.65 -26.33
N LEU A 184 -2.20 0.69 -25.44
CA LEU A 184 -1.83 -0.71 -25.62
C LEU A 184 -2.76 -1.47 -26.58
N ALA A 185 -4.03 -1.10 -26.69
CA ALA A 185 -5.04 -1.78 -27.49
C ALA A 185 -4.71 -1.81 -28.98
N GLY A 186 -3.85 -0.91 -29.48
CA GLY A 186 -3.34 -0.94 -30.84
C GLY A 186 -2.31 -2.04 -31.12
N GLN A 187 -1.75 -2.67 -30.06
CA GLN A 187 -0.69 -3.67 -30.16
C GLN A 187 -1.10 -5.04 -29.59
N PHE A 188 -2.01 -5.05 -28.62
CA PHE A 188 -2.44 -6.24 -27.89
C PHE A 188 -3.97 -6.32 -27.81
N PRO A 189 -4.57 -7.51 -27.99
CA PRO A 189 -5.92 -7.74 -27.48
C PRO A 189 -5.90 -7.53 -25.96
N LEU A 190 -6.65 -6.55 -25.47
CA LEU A 190 -6.56 -6.07 -24.09
C LEU A 190 -7.93 -5.88 -23.45
N GLU A 191 -8.03 -6.20 -22.16
CA GLU A 191 -9.10 -5.75 -21.29
C GLU A 191 -8.52 -5.04 -20.06
N LEU A 192 -9.24 -4.06 -19.51
CA LEU A 192 -8.90 -3.34 -18.29
C LEU A 192 -9.84 -3.77 -17.17
N MET A 193 -9.29 -4.35 -16.11
CA MET A 193 -10.06 -4.70 -14.91
C MET A 193 -9.69 -3.75 -13.77
N ILE A 194 -10.71 -3.13 -13.17
CA ILE A 194 -10.54 -2.19 -12.05
C ILE A 194 -11.30 -2.74 -10.84
N VAL A 195 -10.56 -3.01 -9.77
CA VAL A 195 -11.06 -3.51 -8.48
C VAL A 195 -10.85 -2.40 -7.44
N GLY A 196 -11.95 -2.01 -6.81
CA GLY A 196 -11.97 -0.94 -5.82
C GLY A 196 -13.23 -0.10 -5.89
N ARG A 197 -13.34 0.84 -4.97
CA ARG A 197 -14.49 1.74 -4.93
C ARG A 197 -14.33 2.85 -5.97
N VAL A 198 -15.14 2.79 -7.03
CA VAL A 198 -15.23 3.80 -8.09
C VAL A 198 -16.66 4.34 -8.14
N SER A 199 -16.86 5.64 -8.36
CA SER A 199 -18.19 6.21 -8.47
C SER A 199 -18.90 5.72 -9.74
N SER A 200 -20.21 5.46 -9.66
CA SER A 200 -21.01 5.02 -10.82
C SER A 200 -20.95 6.02 -11.98
N ARG A 201 -20.84 7.31 -11.66
CA ARG A 201 -20.66 8.36 -12.67
C ARG A 201 -19.36 8.13 -13.46
N LEU A 202 -18.21 7.96 -12.76
CA LEU A 202 -16.92 7.75 -13.40
C LEU A 202 -16.92 6.45 -14.22
N GLN A 203 -17.52 5.36 -13.71
CA GLN A 203 -17.67 4.12 -14.45
C GLN A 203 -18.42 4.34 -15.77
N THR A 204 -19.59 4.99 -15.72
CA THR A 204 -20.42 5.24 -16.90
C THR A 204 -19.73 6.15 -17.91
N GLU A 205 -19.08 7.23 -17.44
CA GLU A 205 -18.35 8.16 -18.30
C GLU A 205 -17.16 7.45 -18.98
N SER A 206 -16.40 6.66 -18.22
CA SER A 206 -15.28 5.89 -18.74
C SER A 206 -15.68 4.86 -19.78
N GLN A 207 -16.76 4.10 -19.53
CA GLN A 207 -17.26 3.08 -20.48
C GLN A 207 -17.74 3.68 -21.82
N LYS A 208 -18.24 4.92 -21.81
CA LYS A 208 -18.64 5.61 -23.04
C LYS A 208 -17.47 6.11 -23.87
N LEU A 209 -16.35 6.43 -23.23
CA LEU A 209 -15.20 7.03 -23.88
C LEU A 209 -14.14 6.01 -24.29
N SER A 210 -14.06 4.87 -23.60
CA SER A 210 -13.05 3.86 -23.88
C SER A 210 -13.49 2.86 -24.95
N ARG A 211 -12.55 2.50 -25.82
CA ARG A 211 -12.66 1.43 -26.80
C ARG A 211 -12.23 0.08 -26.24
N VAL A 212 -11.53 0.09 -25.12
CA VAL A 212 -11.05 -1.12 -24.43
C VAL A 212 -12.18 -1.70 -23.59
N PRO A 213 -12.44 -3.01 -23.65
CA PRO A 213 -13.35 -3.68 -22.73
C PRO A 213 -12.94 -3.43 -21.29
N MET A 214 -13.87 -2.96 -20.44
CA MET A 214 -13.62 -2.68 -19.03
C MET A 214 -14.48 -3.54 -18.12
N VAL A 215 -13.85 -4.11 -17.10
CA VAL A 215 -14.50 -4.89 -16.03
C VAL A 215 -14.38 -4.15 -14.71
N TRP A 216 -15.51 -3.83 -14.11
CA TRP A 216 -15.57 -3.16 -12.80
C TRP A 216 -15.84 -4.20 -11.70
N GLY A 217 -14.79 -4.58 -10.96
CA GLY A 217 -14.88 -5.60 -9.91
C GLY A 217 -15.51 -5.08 -8.60
N GLY A 218 -15.62 -3.75 -8.42
CA GLY A 218 -16.08 -3.19 -7.15
C GLY A 218 -15.14 -3.49 -5.98
N LEU A 219 -15.67 -3.40 -4.76
CA LEU A 219 -14.92 -3.82 -3.57
C LEU A 219 -15.00 -5.34 -3.42
N VAL A 220 -13.85 -5.97 -3.22
CA VAL A 220 -13.72 -7.41 -3.00
C VAL A 220 -13.13 -7.70 -1.63
N LEU A 221 -13.35 -8.90 -1.13
CA LEU A 221 -12.72 -9.37 0.10
C LEU A 221 -11.25 -9.75 -0.13
N PRO A 222 -10.40 -9.72 0.91
CA PRO A 222 -8.98 -10.05 0.76
C PRO A 222 -8.69 -11.43 0.16
N ASP A 223 -9.51 -12.41 0.43
CA ASP A 223 -9.40 -13.78 -0.10
C ASP A 223 -9.75 -13.88 -1.60
N GLN A 224 -10.42 -12.88 -2.14
CA GLN A 224 -10.74 -12.78 -3.57
C GLN A 224 -9.62 -12.10 -4.39
N ILE A 225 -8.65 -11.43 -3.74
CA ILE A 225 -7.55 -10.76 -4.44
C ILE A 225 -6.61 -11.75 -5.14
N PRO A 226 -6.13 -12.84 -4.50
CA PRO A 226 -5.19 -13.74 -5.16
C PRO A 226 -5.70 -14.35 -6.47
N PRO A 227 -6.95 -14.84 -6.61
CA PRO A 227 -7.49 -15.27 -7.90
C PRO A 227 -7.50 -14.17 -8.97
N LEU A 228 -7.77 -12.91 -8.59
CA LEU A 228 -7.75 -11.77 -9.50
C LEU A 228 -6.33 -11.49 -10.00
N ASP A 229 -5.35 -11.44 -9.10
CA ASP A 229 -3.94 -11.24 -9.44
C ASP A 229 -3.43 -12.34 -10.37
N ARG A 230 -3.74 -13.60 -10.05
CA ARG A 230 -3.35 -14.74 -10.90
C ARG A 230 -3.98 -14.69 -12.31
N SER A 231 -5.20 -14.14 -12.42
CA SER A 231 -5.92 -14.01 -13.68
C SER A 231 -5.39 -12.91 -14.59
N ALA A 232 -4.62 -11.98 -14.05
CA ALA A 232 -4.10 -10.83 -14.79
C ALA A 232 -2.71 -11.08 -15.39
N HIS A 233 -2.28 -10.19 -16.29
CA HIS A 233 -0.98 -10.22 -16.96
C HIS A 233 -0.03 -9.16 -16.41
N VAL A 234 -0.56 -8.02 -15.97
CA VAL A 234 0.20 -6.94 -15.35
C VAL A 234 -0.71 -6.15 -14.39
N LEU A 235 -0.17 -5.78 -13.22
CA LEU A 235 -0.80 -4.81 -12.32
C LEU A 235 -0.29 -3.41 -12.66
N TYR A 236 -1.19 -2.46 -12.88
CA TYR A 236 -0.87 -1.05 -12.83
C TYR A 236 -1.09 -0.51 -11.41
N SER A 237 -0.01 -0.04 -10.77
CA SER A 237 -0.09 0.60 -9.46
C SER A 237 -0.55 2.05 -9.60
N ALA A 238 -1.79 2.32 -9.21
CA ALA A 238 -2.50 3.56 -9.52
C ALA A 238 -2.33 4.66 -8.46
N ASP A 239 -1.84 4.34 -7.24
CA ASP A 239 -1.64 5.30 -6.16
C ASP A 239 -0.31 6.03 -6.32
N LEU A 240 -0.38 7.35 -6.58
CA LEU A 240 0.81 8.21 -6.65
C LEU A 240 1.36 8.49 -5.26
N ASN A 241 2.68 8.45 -5.13
CA ASN A 241 3.39 8.69 -3.87
C ASN A 241 2.92 7.76 -2.73
N ALA A 242 2.55 6.52 -3.08
CA ALA A 242 2.15 5.50 -2.13
C ALA A 242 3.24 5.21 -1.10
N ALA A 243 2.87 5.08 0.15
CA ALA A 243 3.80 4.83 1.26
C ALA A 243 4.43 3.43 1.21
N CYS A 244 3.63 2.43 0.91
CA CYS A 244 4.01 1.03 0.71
C CYS A 244 2.76 0.27 0.20
N PRO A 245 2.48 0.31 -1.12
CA PRO A 245 1.23 -0.21 -1.66
C PRO A 245 1.14 -1.73 -1.50
N ASN A 246 0.14 -2.18 -0.72
CA ASN A 246 -0.12 -3.60 -0.52
C ASN A 246 -0.45 -4.30 -1.83
N SER A 247 -1.21 -3.64 -2.72
CA SER A 247 -1.59 -4.19 -4.03
C SER A 247 -0.39 -4.61 -4.86
N ALA A 248 0.69 -3.82 -4.86
CA ALA A 248 1.92 -4.17 -5.56
C ALA A 248 2.63 -5.39 -4.93
N ILE A 249 2.70 -5.45 -3.60
CA ILE A 249 3.32 -6.56 -2.86
C ILE A 249 2.50 -7.85 -3.05
N GLU A 250 1.18 -7.76 -2.95
CA GLU A 250 0.23 -8.86 -3.12
C GLU A 250 0.27 -9.42 -4.55
N ALA A 251 0.29 -8.53 -5.55
CA ALA A 251 0.46 -8.89 -6.95
C ALA A 251 1.77 -9.64 -7.20
N MET A 252 2.91 -9.10 -6.74
CA MET A 252 4.21 -9.77 -6.87
C MET A 252 4.21 -11.13 -6.20
N ALA A 253 3.58 -11.29 -5.04
CA ALA A 253 3.45 -12.58 -4.36
C ALA A 253 2.65 -13.60 -5.18
N CYS A 254 1.65 -13.16 -5.94
CA CYS A 254 0.91 -13.98 -6.90
C CYS A 254 1.66 -14.17 -8.24
N GLY A 255 2.90 -13.73 -8.35
CA GLY A 255 3.66 -13.75 -9.58
C GLY A 255 3.11 -12.80 -10.65
N LEU A 256 2.41 -11.74 -10.27
CA LEU A 256 1.91 -10.74 -11.20
C LEU A 256 2.89 -9.55 -11.25
N PRO A 257 3.52 -9.26 -12.40
CA PRO A 257 4.45 -8.14 -12.51
C PRO A 257 3.72 -6.80 -12.38
N VAL A 258 4.45 -5.82 -11.85
CA VAL A 258 3.93 -4.48 -11.58
C VAL A 258 4.46 -3.48 -12.59
N VAL A 259 3.58 -2.64 -13.12
CA VAL A 259 3.96 -1.44 -13.88
C VAL A 259 3.47 -0.20 -13.14
N GLY A 260 4.23 0.88 -13.20
CA GLY A 260 3.86 2.14 -12.55
C GLY A 260 4.86 3.25 -12.79
N PHE A 261 4.61 4.37 -12.17
CA PHE A 261 5.57 5.47 -12.15
C PHE A 261 6.57 5.30 -11.01
N ALA A 262 7.80 5.75 -11.22
CA ALA A 262 8.86 5.75 -10.23
C ALA A 262 8.61 6.82 -9.15
N THR A 263 7.48 6.71 -8.44
CA THR A 263 7.03 7.62 -7.37
C THR A 263 6.75 6.86 -6.09
N GLY A 264 6.74 7.55 -4.97
CA GLY A 264 6.46 6.91 -3.69
C GLY A 264 7.48 5.82 -3.35
N ALA A 265 6.98 4.76 -2.74
CA ALA A 265 7.79 3.60 -2.38
C ALA A 265 7.98 2.57 -3.52
N LEU A 266 7.33 2.74 -4.67
CA LEU A 266 7.42 1.75 -5.75
C LEU A 266 8.87 1.42 -6.16
N PRO A 267 9.81 2.40 -6.27
CA PRO A 267 11.21 2.11 -6.60
C PRO A 267 11.94 1.20 -5.60
N GLU A 268 11.46 1.17 -4.34
CA GLU A 268 12.02 0.28 -3.31
C GLU A 268 11.42 -1.14 -3.39
N LEU A 269 10.19 -1.25 -3.87
CA LEU A 269 9.45 -2.50 -3.90
C LEU A 269 9.69 -3.28 -5.20
N VAL A 270 9.56 -2.60 -6.34
CA VAL A 270 9.59 -3.20 -7.68
C VAL A 270 11.01 -3.11 -8.23
N THR A 271 11.80 -4.14 -7.97
CA THR A 271 13.21 -4.26 -8.39
C THR A 271 13.43 -5.58 -9.14
N CYS A 272 14.59 -5.79 -9.72
CA CYS A 272 15.04 -7.07 -10.28
C CYS A 272 14.03 -7.73 -11.26
N ASP A 273 13.50 -6.98 -12.22
CA ASP A 273 12.51 -7.47 -13.18
C ASP A 273 11.17 -7.95 -12.57
N ALA A 274 10.87 -7.59 -11.30
CA ALA A 274 9.55 -7.80 -10.74
C ALA A 274 8.46 -6.93 -11.41
N GLY A 275 8.87 -6.04 -12.29
CA GLY A 275 8.04 -5.13 -13.05
C GLY A 275 8.85 -4.07 -13.78
N ARG A 276 8.19 -2.99 -14.19
CA ARG A 276 8.82 -1.83 -14.83
C ARG A 276 8.27 -0.53 -14.27
N LEU A 277 9.15 0.35 -13.88
CA LEU A 277 8.82 1.70 -13.45
C LEU A 277 9.40 2.71 -14.42
N VAL A 278 8.64 3.75 -14.72
CA VAL A 278 9.06 4.85 -15.59
C VAL A 278 8.98 6.18 -14.84
N PRO A 279 9.78 7.18 -15.23
CA PRO A 279 9.60 8.54 -14.71
C PRO A 279 8.16 9.03 -14.91
N TYR A 280 7.65 9.83 -13.99
CA TYR A 280 6.28 10.34 -14.09
C TYR A 280 6.08 11.31 -15.29
N GLY A 281 7.12 12.03 -15.62
CA GLY A 281 7.11 12.99 -16.74
C GLY A 281 6.79 14.43 -16.31
N GLY A 282 5.98 14.61 -15.29
CA GLY A 282 5.66 15.88 -14.65
C GLY A 282 5.92 15.85 -13.14
N ASP A 283 5.39 16.82 -12.40
CA ASP A 283 5.44 16.84 -10.93
C ASP A 283 4.29 16.00 -10.35
N PRO A 284 4.55 14.80 -9.77
CA PRO A 284 3.51 13.95 -9.21
C PRO A 284 2.83 14.57 -7.98
N TRP A 285 3.51 15.47 -7.26
CA TRP A 285 2.93 16.16 -6.13
C TRP A 285 1.90 17.20 -6.54
N LYS A 286 2.03 17.77 -7.73
CA LYS A 286 1.06 18.70 -8.31
C LYS A 286 0.00 18.03 -9.17
N LEU A 287 0.05 16.69 -9.28
CA LEU A 287 -0.83 15.89 -10.14
C LEU A 287 -0.77 16.36 -11.61
N GLU A 288 0.41 16.75 -12.07
CA GLU A 288 0.65 17.11 -13.48
C GLU A 288 0.44 15.87 -14.37
N LYS A 289 0.40 16.08 -15.68
CA LYS A 289 0.17 14.98 -16.63
C LYS A 289 1.32 13.97 -16.62
N PRO A 290 1.01 12.66 -16.50
CA PRO A 290 2.01 11.62 -16.55
C PRO A 290 2.50 11.33 -17.99
N ASP A 291 3.68 10.73 -18.11
CA ASP A 291 4.21 10.19 -19.37
C ASP A 291 3.55 8.83 -19.69
N LEU A 292 2.34 8.87 -20.25
CA LEU A 292 1.62 7.68 -20.67
C LEU A 292 2.33 6.88 -21.77
N PRO A 293 2.96 7.49 -22.80
CA PRO A 293 3.74 6.75 -23.80
C PRO A 293 4.87 5.93 -23.17
N ALA A 294 5.65 6.48 -22.25
CA ALA A 294 6.69 5.73 -21.55
C ALA A 294 6.09 4.55 -20.75
N LEU A 295 4.98 4.78 -20.04
CA LEU A 295 4.28 3.75 -19.28
C LEU A 295 3.76 2.63 -20.20
N ALA A 296 3.21 2.97 -21.36
CA ALA A 296 2.72 2.01 -22.33
C ALA A 296 3.88 1.16 -22.93
N GLY A 297 5.00 1.77 -23.25
CA GLY A 297 6.20 1.06 -23.71
C GLY A 297 6.73 0.07 -22.69
N ALA A 298 6.80 0.48 -21.41
CA ALA A 298 7.19 -0.41 -20.32
C ALA A 298 6.21 -1.59 -20.12
N THR A 299 4.90 -1.31 -20.22
CA THR A 299 3.86 -2.34 -20.11
C THR A 299 3.92 -3.33 -21.28
N ALA A 300 4.13 -2.83 -22.51
CA ALA A 300 4.30 -3.69 -23.69
C ALA A 300 5.48 -4.65 -23.53
N GLY A 301 6.62 -4.17 -22.99
CA GLY A 301 7.77 -5.03 -22.69
C GLY A 301 7.46 -6.13 -21.68
N ILE A 302 6.65 -5.84 -20.64
CA ILE A 302 6.20 -6.85 -19.68
C ILE A 302 5.29 -7.89 -20.37
N LEU A 303 4.37 -7.45 -21.22
CA LEU A 303 3.43 -8.34 -21.90
C LEU A 303 4.14 -9.27 -22.91
N GLN A 304 5.19 -8.80 -23.58
CA GLN A 304 5.99 -9.58 -24.54
C GLN A 304 6.80 -10.70 -23.88
N ASP A 305 7.27 -10.52 -22.67
CA ASP A 305 8.08 -11.50 -21.91
C ASP A 305 7.46 -11.78 -20.52
N ASN A 306 6.15 -11.97 -20.50
CA ASN A 306 5.36 -12.04 -19.27
C ASN A 306 5.81 -13.15 -18.33
N ALA A 307 6.25 -14.30 -18.85
CA ALA A 307 6.69 -15.43 -18.04
C ALA A 307 7.89 -15.07 -17.16
N ARG A 308 8.92 -14.43 -17.71
CA ARG A 308 10.11 -14.00 -17.00
C ARG A 308 9.77 -12.99 -15.89
N PHE A 309 8.94 -11.99 -16.23
CA PHE A 309 8.52 -10.99 -15.24
C PHE A 309 7.69 -11.61 -14.12
N ARG A 310 6.87 -12.60 -14.39
CA ARG A 310 6.09 -13.30 -13.36
C ARG A 310 6.97 -14.07 -12.38
N GLU A 311 7.98 -14.77 -12.86
CA GLU A 311 8.94 -15.48 -12.02
C GLU A 311 9.71 -14.51 -11.15
N SER A 312 10.22 -13.42 -11.73
CA SER A 312 10.96 -12.37 -10.99
C SER A 312 10.08 -11.66 -9.97
N ALA A 313 8.81 -11.41 -10.27
CA ALA A 313 7.87 -10.82 -9.32
C ALA A 313 7.66 -11.72 -8.10
N ARG A 314 7.43 -13.02 -8.31
CA ARG A 314 7.32 -13.99 -7.22
C ARG A 314 8.58 -14.06 -6.37
N HIS A 315 9.74 -14.20 -7.00
CA HIS A 315 11.04 -14.25 -6.31
C HIS A 315 11.26 -13.01 -5.43
N ARG A 316 10.94 -11.82 -5.98
CA ARG A 316 11.05 -10.56 -5.23
C ARG A 316 10.16 -10.54 -3.97
N ALA A 317 8.95 -11.05 -4.07
CA ALA A 317 8.03 -11.11 -2.92
C ALA A 317 8.54 -12.11 -1.86
N GLU A 318 9.07 -13.26 -2.26
CA GLU A 318 9.65 -14.26 -1.36
C GLU A 318 10.87 -13.73 -0.62
N GLU A 319 11.74 -13.00 -1.32
CA GLU A 319 12.95 -12.43 -0.75
C GLU A 319 12.67 -11.34 0.30
N ALA A 320 11.66 -10.47 0.07
CA ALA A 320 11.57 -9.23 0.80
C ALA A 320 10.25 -8.99 1.55
N PHE A 321 9.16 -9.67 1.19
CA PHE A 321 7.82 -9.28 1.64
C PHE A 321 7.03 -10.38 2.34
N SER A 322 7.69 -11.43 2.87
CA SER A 322 6.96 -12.42 3.65
C SER A 322 6.39 -11.81 4.93
N LEU A 323 5.19 -12.21 5.29
CA LEU A 323 4.54 -11.79 6.53
C LEU A 323 5.39 -12.16 7.75
N ASP A 324 6.01 -13.33 7.72
CA ASP A 324 6.87 -13.83 8.78
C ASP A 324 8.07 -12.92 9.02
N LEU A 325 8.75 -12.50 7.94
CA LEU A 325 9.86 -11.55 7.98
C LEU A 325 9.41 -10.19 8.56
N MET A 326 8.28 -9.66 8.10
CA MET A 326 7.74 -8.40 8.61
C MET A 326 7.48 -8.49 10.12
N VAL A 327 6.75 -9.52 10.56
CA VAL A 327 6.40 -9.69 11.97
C VAL A 327 7.64 -9.89 12.85
N GLY A 328 8.61 -10.68 12.39
CA GLY A 328 9.90 -10.84 13.07
C GLY A 328 10.61 -9.51 13.32
N ARG A 329 10.78 -8.70 12.27
CA ARG A 329 11.40 -7.36 12.36
C ARG A 329 10.62 -6.40 13.27
N TYR A 330 9.28 -6.46 13.29
CA TYR A 330 8.48 -5.68 14.24
C TYR A 330 8.72 -6.15 15.68
N LEU A 331 8.85 -7.46 15.93
CA LEU A 331 9.13 -7.99 17.26
C LEU A 331 10.52 -7.54 17.76
N ASP A 332 11.53 -7.50 16.89
CA ASP A 332 12.85 -6.98 17.23
C ASP A 332 12.77 -5.52 17.72
N VAL A 333 11.91 -4.70 17.11
CA VAL A 333 11.71 -3.31 17.54
C VAL A 333 10.84 -3.20 18.78
N LEU A 334 9.85 -4.07 18.96
CA LEU A 334 8.90 -4.01 20.06
C LEU A 334 9.48 -4.59 21.36
N LEU A 335 10.22 -5.68 21.29
CA LEU A 335 10.66 -6.47 22.45
C LEU A 335 12.19 -6.51 22.63
N GLY A 336 12.97 -6.35 21.55
CA GLY A 336 14.44 -6.37 21.51
C GLY A 336 15.08 -5.09 21.91
#